data_767cf20335ec3656db65ac480ab55262
#
_entry.id   767cf20335ec3656db65ac480ab55262
#
_cell.length_a   1.000
_cell.length_b   1.000
_cell.length_c   1.000
_cell.angle_alpha   90.00
_cell.angle_beta   90.00
_cell.angle_gamma   90.00
#
_symmetry.space_group_name_H-M   'P 1'
#
loop_
_entity.id
_entity.type
_entity.pdbx_description
1 polymer ?
#
loop_
_entity_poly.entity_id
_entity_poly.type
_entity_poly.pdbx_seq_one_letter_code
_entity_poly.pdbx_strand_id
1 'polypeptide(L)'
;MTSGRALIGLSAALLSAVLAVAPVRAEDLNDYPTTARAEYVFGCMKANGETPRALEQCSCSVDIIATLLPYERYVSAETVLRMSQVPGVLGSQFRSTEYAKVAVDDLRRAQAEAQVRCF
;
A
#
# COMPACT_ATOMS: atom_id res chain seq x y z
N MET A 1 -71.79 -39.63 -3.80
CA MET A 1 -71.84 -39.12 -2.42
C MET A 1 -70.45 -39.28 -1.83
N THR A 2 -70.04 -38.28 -1.16
CA THR A 2 -68.81 -38.04 -0.33
C THR A 2 -67.63 -37.42 -1.02
N SER A 3 -67.53 -36.19 -0.67
CA SER A 3 -66.47 -35.22 -0.92
C SER A 3 -65.12 -35.61 -0.30
N GLY A 4 -64.07 -35.63 -1.09
CA GLY A 4 -62.70 -35.66 -0.61
C GLY A 4 -62.03 -34.33 -0.91
N ARG A 5 -61.93 -33.45 0.10
CA ARG A 5 -61.22 -32.17 -0.01
C ARG A 5 -59.73 -32.46 0.11
N ALA A 6 -59.00 -32.30 -0.99
CA ALA A 6 -57.55 -32.30 -0.99
C ALA A 6 -57.06 -30.93 -0.49
N LEU A 7 -56.40 -30.94 0.66
CA LEU A 7 -55.67 -29.78 1.20
C LEU A 7 -54.30 -29.73 0.52
N ILE A 8 -54.13 -28.73 -0.33
CA ILE A 8 -52.84 -28.43 -0.94
C ILE A 8 -52.06 -27.61 0.06
N GLY A 9 -51.07 -28.24 0.71
CA GLY A 9 -50.11 -27.55 1.57
C GLY A 9 -49.11 -26.79 0.74
N LEU A 10 -49.18 -25.45 0.76
CA LEU A 10 -48.16 -24.56 0.22
C LEU A 10 -46.97 -24.54 1.19
N SER A 11 -45.92 -25.30 0.88
CA SER A 11 -44.63 -25.18 1.57
C SER A 11 -43.86 -24.01 0.99
N ALA A 12 -43.89 -22.89 1.67
CA ALA A 12 -43.04 -21.73 1.37
C ALA A 12 -41.63 -22.06 1.80
N ALA A 13 -40.78 -22.42 0.82
CA ALA A 13 -39.34 -22.54 1.04
C ALA A 13 -38.71 -21.11 1.08
N LEU A 14 -38.44 -20.64 2.29
CA LEU A 14 -37.66 -19.43 2.52
C LEU A 14 -36.18 -19.72 2.15
N LEU A 15 -35.76 -19.32 0.96
CA LEU A 15 -34.36 -19.28 0.57
C LEU A 15 -33.68 -18.11 1.31
N SER A 16 -33.06 -18.40 2.45
CA SER A 16 -32.18 -17.47 3.13
C SER A 16 -30.89 -17.38 2.35
N ALA A 17 -30.77 -16.37 1.51
CA ALA A 17 -29.49 -16.00 0.87
C ALA A 17 -28.56 -15.42 1.94
N VAL A 18 -27.67 -16.24 2.48
CA VAL A 18 -26.57 -15.79 3.32
C VAL A 18 -25.57 -15.07 2.41
N LEU A 19 -25.58 -13.74 2.41
CA LEU A 19 -24.51 -12.96 1.83
C LEU A 19 -23.24 -13.24 2.64
N ALA A 20 -22.35 -14.03 2.07
CA ALA A 20 -21.01 -14.23 2.59
C ALA A 20 -20.24 -12.90 2.39
N VAL A 21 -20.22 -12.06 3.41
CA VAL A 21 -19.32 -10.90 3.47
C VAL A 21 -17.92 -11.48 3.69
N ALA A 22 -17.11 -11.49 2.62
CA ALA A 22 -15.70 -11.85 2.74
C ALA A 22 -15.03 -10.85 3.68
N PRO A 23 -14.27 -11.29 4.71
CA PRO A 23 -13.56 -10.37 5.57
C PRO A 23 -12.50 -9.66 4.72
N VAL A 24 -12.63 -8.34 4.59
CA VAL A 24 -11.56 -7.49 4.05
C VAL A 24 -10.42 -7.59 5.05
N ARG A 25 -9.32 -8.22 4.65
CA ARG A 25 -8.13 -8.32 5.49
C ARG A 25 -7.50 -6.94 5.58
N ALA A 26 -7.34 -6.44 6.79
CA ALA A 26 -6.64 -5.19 7.07
C ALA A 26 -5.14 -5.23 6.63
N GLU A 27 -4.61 -6.42 6.38
CA GLU A 27 -3.26 -6.65 5.88
C GLU A 27 -3.02 -6.10 4.47
N ASP A 28 -4.07 -5.99 3.64
CA ASP A 28 -3.94 -5.47 2.27
C ASP A 28 -3.81 -3.92 2.21
N LEU A 29 -4.03 -3.24 3.33
CA LEU A 29 -3.99 -1.77 3.39
C LEU A 29 -2.66 -1.22 3.91
N ASN A 30 -1.76 -2.07 4.43
CA ASN A 30 -0.53 -1.61 5.04
C ASN A 30 0.49 -2.75 5.16
N ASP A 31 1.19 -3.01 4.07
CA ASP A 31 2.18 -4.07 3.94
C ASP A 31 3.60 -3.66 4.36
N TYR A 32 3.80 -2.38 4.76
CA TYR A 32 5.11 -1.88 5.17
C TYR A 32 5.48 -2.37 6.57
N PRO A 33 6.62 -3.09 6.73
CA PRO A 33 7.14 -3.43 8.04
C PRO A 33 7.45 -2.18 8.87
N THR A 34 7.30 -2.27 10.18
CA THR A 34 7.63 -1.19 11.11
C THR A 34 9.06 -0.68 10.92
N THR A 35 10.01 -1.58 10.65
CA THR A 35 11.42 -1.22 10.41
C THR A 35 11.55 -0.29 9.19
N ALA A 36 10.89 -0.63 8.08
CA ALA A 36 10.94 0.20 6.88
C ALA A 36 10.33 1.59 7.11
N ARG A 37 9.24 1.66 7.87
CA ARG A 37 8.63 2.94 8.29
C ARG A 37 9.59 3.75 9.15
N ALA A 38 10.21 3.13 10.15
CA ALA A 38 11.17 3.79 11.04
C ALA A 38 12.40 4.31 10.27
N GLU A 39 12.93 3.52 9.33
CA GLU A 39 14.04 3.94 8.46
C GLU A 39 13.67 5.14 7.59
N TYR A 40 12.47 5.11 6.99
CA TYR A 40 11.97 6.25 6.21
C TYR A 40 11.86 7.52 7.06
N VAL A 41 11.21 7.43 8.23
CA VAL A 41 11.03 8.56 9.14
C VAL A 41 12.38 9.11 9.59
N PHE A 42 13.32 8.24 9.94
CA PHE A 42 14.67 8.65 10.31
C PHE A 42 15.39 9.43 9.20
N GLY A 43 15.38 8.91 7.98
CA GLY A 43 15.97 9.58 6.81
C GLY A 43 15.29 10.91 6.47
N CYS A 44 13.97 10.94 6.53
CA CYS A 44 13.17 12.13 6.31
C CYS A 44 13.47 13.23 7.35
N MET A 45 13.57 12.88 8.63
CA MET A 45 13.92 13.83 9.69
C MET A 45 15.35 14.39 9.54
N LYS A 46 16.28 13.59 9.03
CA LYS A 46 17.64 14.08 8.71
C LYS A 46 17.62 15.20 7.67
N ALA A 47 16.71 15.14 6.72
CA ALA A 47 16.56 16.15 5.68
C ALA A 47 15.71 17.36 6.11
N ASN A 48 14.74 17.18 7.00
CA ASN A 48 13.76 18.21 7.36
C ASN A 48 13.91 18.78 8.78
N GLY A 49 14.89 18.29 9.55
CA GLY A 49 15.13 18.67 10.94
C GLY A 49 14.64 17.63 11.95
N GLU A 50 15.35 17.55 13.07
CA GLU A 50 15.07 16.59 14.14
C GLU A 50 14.15 17.22 15.21
N THR A 51 12.94 17.62 14.79
CA THR A 51 11.95 18.26 15.64
C THR A 51 10.70 17.40 15.79
N PRO A 52 9.87 17.60 16.84
CA PRO A 52 8.58 16.92 16.95
C PRO A 52 7.69 17.13 15.71
N ARG A 53 7.68 18.32 15.14
CA ARG A 53 6.93 18.63 13.92
C ARG A 53 7.43 17.84 12.73
N ALA A 54 8.73 17.74 12.52
CA ALA A 54 9.31 16.93 11.47
C ALA A 54 8.99 15.44 11.66
N LEU A 55 8.98 14.95 12.90
CA LEU A 55 8.54 13.59 13.20
C LEU A 55 7.10 13.34 12.74
N GLU A 56 6.17 14.25 13.05
CA GLU A 56 4.77 14.13 12.61
C GLU A 56 4.64 14.17 11.09
N GLN A 57 5.31 15.10 10.44
CA GLN A 57 5.28 15.26 8.98
C GLN A 57 5.89 14.04 8.26
N CYS A 58 7.02 13.54 8.74
CA CYS A 58 7.69 12.38 8.16
C CYS A 58 6.90 11.07 8.39
N SER A 59 6.24 10.94 9.54
CA SER A 59 5.36 9.80 9.83
C SER A 59 4.12 9.83 8.93
N CYS A 60 3.46 10.97 8.80
CA CYS A 60 2.39 11.19 7.84
C CYS A 60 2.83 10.82 6.41
N SER A 61 4.02 11.24 6.02
CA SER A 61 4.56 11.00 4.67
C SER A 61 4.69 9.52 4.36
N VAL A 62 5.28 8.72 5.24
CA VAL A 62 5.41 7.27 4.99
C VAL A 62 4.07 6.56 4.99
N ASP A 63 3.11 7.02 5.79
CA ASP A 63 1.75 6.47 5.80
C ASP A 63 1.04 6.72 4.46
N ILE A 64 1.15 7.93 3.91
CA ILE A 64 0.61 8.24 2.57
C ILE A 64 1.31 7.41 1.49
N ILE A 65 2.64 7.33 1.50
CA ILE A 65 3.39 6.52 0.53
C ILE A 65 2.92 5.06 0.58
N ALA A 66 2.73 4.49 1.77
CA ALA A 66 2.28 3.11 1.95
C ALA A 66 0.85 2.85 1.42
N THR A 67 0.01 3.88 1.31
CA THR A 67 -1.31 3.75 0.66
C THR A 67 -1.25 3.79 -0.86
N LEU A 68 -0.20 4.36 -1.44
CA LEU A 68 -0.08 4.61 -2.88
C LEU A 68 0.85 3.62 -3.58
N LEU A 69 1.82 3.08 -2.86
CA LEU A 69 2.86 2.23 -3.41
C LEU A 69 3.00 0.95 -2.56
N PRO A 70 2.75 -0.25 -3.12
CA PRO A 70 2.98 -1.51 -2.42
C PRO A 70 4.43 -1.63 -1.94
N TYR A 71 4.65 -2.28 -0.79
CA TYR A 71 5.98 -2.39 -0.17
C TYR A 71 7.04 -3.00 -1.10
N GLU A 72 6.68 -4.01 -1.87
CA GLU A 72 7.58 -4.62 -2.85
C GLU A 72 8.11 -3.60 -3.88
N ARG A 73 7.24 -2.71 -4.36
CA ARG A 73 7.64 -1.65 -5.30
C ARG A 73 8.48 -0.57 -4.63
N TYR A 74 8.18 -0.26 -3.38
CA TYR A 74 9.01 0.63 -2.56
C TYR A 74 10.43 0.08 -2.41
N VAL A 75 10.58 -1.21 -2.03
CA VAL A 75 11.88 -1.88 -1.90
C VAL A 75 12.65 -1.87 -3.23
N SER A 76 11.96 -2.12 -4.34
CA SER A 76 12.56 -2.07 -5.68
C SER A 76 13.14 -0.69 -5.99
N ALA A 77 12.37 0.37 -5.73
CA ALA A 77 12.81 1.74 -5.95
C ALA A 77 13.99 2.14 -5.05
N GLU A 78 13.91 1.81 -3.76
CA GLU A 78 15.01 2.05 -2.81
C GLU A 78 16.29 1.30 -3.21
N THR A 79 16.17 0.06 -3.66
CA THR A 79 17.30 -0.72 -4.17
C THR A 79 17.94 -0.05 -5.37
N VAL A 80 17.14 0.38 -6.34
CA VAL A 80 17.63 1.12 -7.51
C VAL A 80 18.35 2.40 -7.09
N LEU A 81 17.81 3.18 -6.18
CA LEU A 81 18.42 4.41 -5.70
C LEU A 81 19.76 4.15 -5.01
N ARG A 82 19.85 3.14 -4.15
CA ARG A 82 21.10 2.75 -3.48
C ARG A 82 22.15 2.27 -4.48
N MET A 83 21.77 1.38 -5.40
CA MET A 83 22.67 0.83 -6.40
C MET A 83 23.11 1.85 -7.45
N SER A 84 22.27 2.84 -7.76
CA SER A 84 22.63 3.91 -8.68
C SER A 84 23.77 4.81 -8.18
N GLN A 85 24.03 4.79 -6.88
CA GLN A 85 25.11 5.55 -6.24
C GLN A 85 26.47 4.80 -6.29
N VAL A 86 26.44 3.51 -6.63
CA VAL A 86 27.67 2.72 -6.76
C VAL A 86 28.46 3.23 -7.98
N PRO A 87 29.78 3.54 -7.82
CA PRO A 87 30.59 3.98 -8.95
C PRO A 87 30.80 2.89 -9.99
N GLY A 88 31.08 3.30 -11.24
CA GLY A 88 31.41 2.40 -12.35
C GLY A 88 30.21 1.84 -13.11
N VAL A 89 30.43 0.73 -13.83
CA VAL A 89 29.46 0.11 -14.75
C VAL A 89 28.18 -0.33 -14.06
N LEU A 90 28.29 -0.93 -12.86
CA LEU A 90 27.14 -1.41 -12.12
C LEU A 90 26.16 -0.29 -11.78
N GLY A 91 26.64 0.80 -11.19
CA GLY A 91 25.80 1.96 -10.88
C GLY A 91 25.21 2.61 -12.13
N SER A 92 25.98 2.65 -13.23
CA SER A 92 25.48 3.13 -14.52
C SER A 92 24.30 2.33 -15.04
N GLN A 93 24.31 1.01 -14.93
CA GLN A 93 23.19 0.16 -15.33
C GLN A 93 21.93 0.46 -14.52
N PHE A 94 22.04 0.67 -13.20
CA PHE A 94 20.90 1.04 -12.35
C PHE A 94 20.37 2.46 -12.61
N ARG A 95 21.13 3.34 -13.24
CA ARG A 95 20.66 4.67 -13.66
C ARG A 95 19.98 4.70 -15.02
N SER A 96 20.26 3.74 -15.89
CA SER A 96 19.92 3.82 -17.32
C SER A 96 18.85 2.86 -17.80
N THR A 97 18.52 1.80 -17.05
CA THR A 97 17.50 0.83 -17.45
C THR A 97 16.09 1.40 -17.32
N GLU A 98 15.19 1.00 -18.22
CA GLU A 98 13.78 1.39 -18.16
C GLU A 98 13.10 0.93 -16.86
N TYR A 99 13.39 -0.29 -16.42
CA TYR A 99 12.91 -0.80 -15.13
C TYR A 99 13.30 0.11 -13.97
N ALA A 100 14.55 0.54 -13.92
CA ALA A 100 15.05 1.43 -12.86
C ALA A 100 14.33 2.79 -12.88
N LYS A 101 14.13 3.37 -14.05
CA LYS A 101 13.40 4.63 -14.21
C LYS A 101 11.96 4.53 -13.72
N VAL A 102 11.24 3.52 -14.16
CA VAL A 102 9.83 3.29 -13.76
C VAL A 102 9.71 3.11 -12.25
N ALA A 103 10.58 2.28 -11.64
CA ALA A 103 10.56 2.06 -10.19
C ALA A 103 10.77 3.36 -9.39
N VAL A 104 11.76 4.17 -9.79
CA VAL A 104 12.05 5.44 -9.13
C VAL A 104 10.94 6.48 -9.37
N ASP A 105 10.36 6.53 -10.56
CA ASP A 105 9.28 7.46 -10.89
C ASP A 105 8.00 7.16 -10.10
N ASP A 106 7.68 5.88 -9.86
CA ASP A 106 6.56 5.49 -9.01
C ASP A 106 6.76 5.98 -7.56
N LEU A 107 7.96 5.77 -7.00
CA LEU A 107 8.28 6.26 -5.66
C LEU A 107 8.20 7.79 -5.59
N ARG A 108 8.77 8.49 -6.57
CA ARG A 108 8.73 9.96 -6.60
C ARG A 108 7.33 10.52 -6.69
N ARG A 109 6.42 9.88 -7.43
CA ARG A 109 5.01 10.28 -7.47
C ARG A 109 4.33 10.12 -6.11
N ALA A 110 4.57 8.99 -5.44
CA ALA A 110 4.03 8.76 -4.10
C ALA A 110 4.59 9.78 -3.09
N GLN A 111 5.88 10.09 -3.17
CA GLN A 111 6.53 11.11 -2.33
C GLN A 111 6.00 12.53 -2.60
N ALA A 112 5.75 12.89 -3.86
CA ALA A 112 5.18 14.20 -4.20
C ALA A 112 3.76 14.36 -3.61
N GLU A 113 2.94 13.33 -3.66
CA GLU A 113 1.62 13.34 -3.04
C GLU A 113 1.71 13.45 -1.50
N ALA A 114 2.63 12.71 -0.88
CA ALA A 114 2.89 12.81 0.55
C ALA A 114 3.38 14.22 0.95
N GLN A 115 4.22 14.85 0.12
CA GLN A 115 4.70 16.21 0.35
C GLN A 115 3.53 17.20 0.42
N VAL A 116 2.60 17.12 -0.50
CA VAL A 116 1.43 18.03 -0.53
C VAL A 116 0.50 17.84 0.66
N ARG A 117 0.39 16.61 1.18
CA ARG A 117 -0.55 16.28 2.26
C ARG A 117 0.02 16.48 3.66
N CYS A 118 1.33 16.36 3.82
CA CYS A 118 1.97 16.29 5.12
C CYS A 118 2.84 17.52 5.48
N PHE A 119 3.23 18.32 4.48
CA PHE A 119 4.10 19.49 4.64
C PHE A 119 3.41 20.78 4.21
#